data_2b1a2191e75808088fff6dc7e1a18d70
#
_entry.id   2b1a2191e75808088fff6dc7e1a18d70
#
_cell.length_a   1.000
_cell.length_b   1.000
_cell.length_c   1.000
_cell.angle_alpha   90.00
_cell.angle_beta   90.00
_cell.angle_gamma   90.00
#
_symmetry.space_group_name_H-M   'P 1'
#
loop_
_entity.id
_entity.type
_entity.pdbx_description
1 polymer ?
#
loop_
_entity_poly.entity_id
_entity_poly.type
_entity_poly.pdbx_seq_one_letter_code
_entity_poly.pdbx_strand_id
1 'polypeptide(L)'
;MDHPPAVTLLGYLAATLTTLSFFPQAIKTIRTGDTTAISLRMYLLLSVGIACWGLYGFIIHDGPVMVANAITLVPALVVLQRKISQMLDNRHARRIQQG
;
A
#
# COMPACT_ATOMS: atom_id res chain seq x y z
N MET A 1 -1.13 25.53 5.35
CA MET A 1 -0.38 25.31 6.57
C MET A 1 1.05 25.71 6.40
N ASP A 2 1.51 26.53 7.32
CA ASP A 2 2.77 27.21 7.13
C ASP A 2 3.89 26.50 7.87
N HIS A 3 4.49 25.53 7.21
CA HIS A 3 5.71 24.90 7.71
C HIS A 3 6.92 25.64 7.16
N PRO A 4 8.01 25.74 7.95
CA PRO A 4 9.26 26.22 7.38
C PRO A 4 9.66 25.38 6.17
N PRO A 5 10.32 25.98 5.16
CA PRO A 5 10.74 25.23 3.96
C PRO A 5 11.60 24.00 4.28
N ALA A 6 12.42 24.08 5.32
CA ALA A 6 13.26 22.95 5.73
C ALA A 6 12.41 21.77 6.23
N VAL A 7 11.32 22.05 6.95
CA VAL A 7 10.42 21.00 7.46
C VAL A 7 9.67 20.35 6.30
N THR A 8 9.19 21.15 5.36
CA THR A 8 8.53 20.62 4.16
C THR A 8 9.48 19.74 3.34
N LEU A 9 10.72 20.20 3.16
CA LEU A 9 11.73 19.43 2.45
C LEU A 9 12.01 18.10 3.14
N LEU A 10 12.13 18.11 4.46
CA LEU A 10 12.32 16.86 5.23
C LEU A 10 11.15 15.90 5.03
N GLY A 11 9.91 16.43 5.00
CA GLY A 11 8.73 15.63 4.74
C GLY A 11 8.77 14.95 3.37
N TYR A 12 9.12 15.68 2.32
CA TYR A 12 9.24 15.10 0.99
C TYR A 12 10.38 14.09 0.90
N LEU A 13 11.51 14.36 1.55
CA LEU A 13 12.62 13.42 1.58
C LEU A 13 12.22 12.12 2.27
N ALA A 14 11.60 12.21 3.44
CA ALA A 14 11.13 11.04 4.19
C ALA A 14 10.10 10.24 3.38
N ALA A 15 9.13 10.94 2.77
CA ALA A 15 8.11 10.33 1.95
C ALA A 15 8.71 9.60 0.75
N THR A 16 9.71 10.20 0.11
CA THR A 16 10.41 9.59 -1.03
C THR A 16 11.12 8.30 -0.62
N LEU A 17 11.85 8.35 0.50
CA LEU A 17 12.60 7.19 0.98
C LEU A 17 11.67 6.02 1.33
N THR A 18 10.60 6.29 2.06
CA THR A 18 9.65 5.23 2.44
C THR A 18 8.90 4.68 1.24
N THR A 19 8.50 5.52 0.30
CA THR A 19 7.81 5.10 -0.91
C THR A 19 8.73 4.24 -1.78
N LEU A 20 9.98 4.67 -1.99
CA LEU A 20 10.96 3.89 -2.74
C LEU A 20 11.25 2.54 -2.10
N SER A 21 11.24 2.47 -0.77
CA SER A 21 11.43 1.20 -0.05
C SER A 21 10.27 0.24 -0.25
N PHE A 22 9.07 0.78 -0.38
CA PHE A 22 7.86 -0.04 -0.53
C PHE A 22 7.70 -0.59 -1.95
N PHE A 23 7.99 0.21 -2.97
CA PHE A 23 7.71 -0.14 -4.36
C PHE A 23 8.40 -1.41 -4.86
N PRO A 24 9.70 -1.65 -4.58
CA PRO A 24 10.33 -2.88 -5.06
C PRO A 24 9.63 -4.14 -4.59
N GLN A 25 9.18 -4.18 -3.34
CA GLN A 25 8.46 -5.32 -2.79
C GLN A 25 7.09 -5.50 -3.46
N ALA A 26 6.37 -4.40 -3.63
CA ALA A 26 5.07 -4.43 -4.28
C ALA A 26 5.19 -4.88 -5.73
N ILE A 27 6.16 -4.35 -6.47
CA ILE A 27 6.41 -4.72 -7.86
C ILE A 27 6.74 -6.20 -7.96
N LYS A 28 7.61 -6.71 -7.10
CA LYS A 28 7.98 -8.12 -7.10
C LYS A 28 6.75 -9.01 -6.88
N THR A 29 5.92 -8.67 -5.91
CA THR A 29 4.70 -9.42 -5.62
C THR A 29 3.75 -9.42 -6.82
N ILE A 30 3.58 -8.27 -7.46
CA ILE A 30 2.69 -8.14 -8.62
C ILE A 30 3.23 -8.95 -9.80
N ARG A 31 4.53 -8.87 -10.06
CA ARG A 31 5.15 -9.55 -11.21
C ARG A 31 5.18 -11.05 -11.05
N THR A 32 5.48 -11.55 -9.88
CA THR A 32 5.54 -13.00 -9.62
C THR A 32 4.17 -13.59 -9.37
N GLY A 33 3.21 -12.79 -8.95
CA GLY A 33 1.89 -13.26 -8.54
C GLY A 33 1.89 -14.04 -7.23
N ASP A 34 3.04 -14.14 -6.57
CA ASP A 34 3.18 -14.91 -5.34
C ASP A 34 2.87 -14.03 -4.13
N THR A 35 1.76 -14.32 -3.48
CA THR A 35 1.32 -13.60 -2.28
C THR A 35 1.36 -14.47 -1.03
N THR A 36 2.07 -15.61 -1.06
CA THR A 36 2.06 -16.55 0.06
C THR A 36 2.63 -15.95 1.34
N ALA A 37 3.60 -15.04 1.23
CA ALA A 37 4.21 -14.38 2.38
C ALA A 37 3.40 -13.17 2.87
N ILE A 38 2.32 -12.82 2.19
CA ILE A 38 1.54 -11.62 2.49
C ILE A 38 0.35 -11.98 3.36
N SER A 39 0.19 -11.27 4.48
CA SER A 39 -0.95 -11.40 5.36
C SER A 39 -2.09 -10.51 4.87
N LEU A 40 -3.26 -11.09 4.66
CA LEU A 40 -4.46 -10.34 4.25
C LEU A 40 -4.80 -9.27 5.29
N ARG A 41 -4.79 -9.63 6.58
CA ARG A 41 -5.11 -8.68 7.65
C ARG A 41 -4.15 -7.49 7.65
N MET A 42 -2.85 -7.78 7.50
CA MET A 42 -1.84 -6.73 7.51
C MET A 42 -2.03 -5.77 6.34
N TYR A 43 -2.29 -6.29 5.14
CA TYR A 43 -2.48 -5.44 3.97
C TYR A 43 -3.80 -4.69 4.00
N LEU A 44 -4.85 -5.27 4.58
CA LEU A 44 -6.10 -4.54 4.81
C LEU A 44 -5.88 -3.35 5.75
N LEU A 45 -5.24 -3.59 6.87
CA LEU A 45 -4.93 -2.53 7.84
C LEU A 45 -4.01 -1.48 7.23
N LEU A 46 -2.99 -1.91 6.51
CA LEU A 46 -2.06 -1.01 5.84
C LEU A 46 -2.78 -0.14 4.82
N SER A 47 -3.63 -0.73 3.98
CA SER A 47 -4.36 0.02 2.94
C SER A 47 -5.33 1.02 3.54
N VAL A 48 -6.04 0.63 4.59
CA VAL A 48 -6.94 1.55 5.31
C VAL A 48 -6.13 2.68 5.96
N GLY A 49 -5.01 2.35 6.58
CA GLY A 49 -4.13 3.34 7.19
C GLY A 49 -3.58 4.34 6.17
N ILE A 50 -3.13 3.84 5.01
CA ILE A 50 -2.63 4.67 3.93
C ILE A 50 -3.73 5.62 3.44
N ALA A 51 -4.93 5.11 3.25
CA ALA A 51 -6.06 5.92 2.82
C ALA A 51 -6.41 7.00 3.85
N CYS A 52 -6.41 6.63 5.13
CA CYS A 52 -6.68 7.58 6.21
C CYS A 52 -5.61 8.67 6.30
N TRP A 53 -4.33 8.29 6.18
CA TRP A 53 -3.24 9.25 6.18
C TRP A 53 -3.29 10.19 4.98
N GLY A 54 -3.65 9.66 3.81
CA GLY A 54 -3.84 10.47 2.62
C GLY A 54 -4.96 11.48 2.80
N LEU A 55 -6.08 11.06 3.37
CA LEU A 55 -7.21 11.94 3.65
C LEU A 55 -6.82 12.99 4.70
N TYR A 56 -6.12 12.57 5.75
CA TYR A 56 -5.62 13.50 6.77
C TYR A 56 -4.72 14.57 6.14
N GLY A 57 -3.78 14.15 5.30
CA GLY A 57 -2.89 15.09 4.61
C GLY A 57 -3.64 16.05 3.72
N PHE A 58 -4.69 15.58 3.05
CA PHE A 58 -5.54 16.43 2.22
C PHE A 58 -6.27 17.48 3.06
N ILE A 59 -6.81 17.07 4.20
CA ILE A 59 -7.58 17.96 5.08
C ILE A 59 -6.69 19.06 5.66
N ILE A 60 -5.48 18.72 6.10
CA ILE A 60 -4.56 19.70 6.68
C ILE A 60 -3.67 20.37 5.65
N HIS A 61 -3.86 20.08 4.37
CA HIS A 61 -3.07 20.64 3.27
C HIS A 61 -1.56 20.33 3.41
N ASP A 62 -1.25 19.11 3.83
CA ASP A 62 0.14 18.65 3.94
C ASP A 62 0.52 17.90 2.66
N GLY A 63 1.30 18.57 1.81
CA GLY A 63 1.69 18.01 0.51
C GLY A 63 2.43 16.68 0.59
N PRO A 64 3.51 16.57 1.40
CA PRO A 64 4.26 15.31 1.49
C PRO A 64 3.42 14.13 1.94
N VAL A 65 2.60 14.30 2.96
CA VAL A 65 1.73 13.23 3.49
C VAL A 65 0.70 12.82 2.44
N MET A 66 0.04 13.80 1.83
CA MET A 66 -0.99 13.54 0.83
C MET A 66 -0.42 12.80 -0.39
N VAL A 67 0.67 13.30 -0.96
CA VAL A 67 1.26 12.74 -2.18
C VAL A 67 1.81 11.34 -1.93
N ALA A 68 2.56 11.14 -0.85
CA ALA A 68 3.17 9.86 -0.54
C ALA A 68 2.11 8.77 -0.35
N ASN A 69 1.06 9.08 0.39
CA ASN A 69 0.00 8.10 0.64
C ASN A 69 -0.85 7.82 -0.60
N ALA A 70 -1.12 8.83 -1.41
CA ALA A 70 -1.83 8.64 -2.67
C ALA A 70 -1.06 7.73 -3.62
N ILE A 71 0.25 7.96 -3.75
CA ILE A 71 1.11 7.13 -4.61
C ILE A 71 1.23 5.71 -4.08
N THR A 72 1.39 5.54 -2.76
CA THR A 72 1.57 4.22 -2.14
C THR A 72 0.28 3.41 -2.15
N LEU A 73 -0.87 4.06 -2.10
CA LEU A 73 -2.16 3.38 -2.07
C LEU A 73 -2.39 2.52 -3.31
N VAL A 74 -1.95 2.98 -4.49
CA VAL A 74 -2.18 2.25 -5.74
C VAL A 74 -1.54 0.86 -5.71
N PRO A 75 -0.21 0.71 -5.49
CA PRO A 75 0.39 -0.63 -5.42
C PRO A 75 -0.12 -1.44 -4.22
N ALA A 76 -0.44 -0.80 -3.10
CA ALA A 76 -0.98 -1.50 -1.94
C ALA A 76 -2.31 -2.17 -2.28
N LEU A 77 -3.20 -1.47 -2.97
CA LEU A 77 -4.48 -2.02 -3.40
C LEU A 77 -4.31 -3.12 -4.44
N VAL A 78 -3.36 -2.99 -5.35
CA VAL A 78 -3.09 -4.03 -6.35
C VAL A 78 -2.58 -5.30 -5.67
N VAL A 79 -1.66 -5.19 -4.72
CA VAL A 79 -1.17 -6.33 -3.94
C VAL A 79 -2.31 -6.97 -3.15
N LEU A 80 -3.16 -6.17 -2.52
CA LEU A 80 -4.30 -6.66 -1.77
C LEU A 80 -5.27 -7.43 -2.67
N GLN A 81 -5.55 -6.90 -3.87
CA GLN A 81 -6.40 -7.56 -4.84
C GLN A 81 -5.82 -8.92 -5.25
N ARG A 82 -4.51 -8.98 -5.50
CA ARG A 82 -3.84 -10.22 -5.86
C ARG A 82 -3.94 -11.25 -4.75
N LYS A 83 -3.76 -10.81 -3.50
CA LYS A 83 -3.88 -11.71 -2.34
C LYS A 83 -5.28 -12.28 -2.24
N ILE A 84 -6.30 -11.45 -2.37
CA ILE A 84 -7.70 -11.89 -2.32
C ILE A 84 -7.99 -12.87 -3.44
N SER A 85 -7.56 -12.58 -4.67
CA SER A 85 -7.75 -13.47 -5.81
C SER A 85 -7.12 -14.84 -5.59
N GLN A 86 -5.89 -14.88 -5.07
CA GLN A 86 -5.21 -16.14 -4.80
C GLN A 86 -5.90 -16.94 -3.71
N MET A 87 -6.39 -16.27 -2.67
CA MET A 87 -7.13 -16.94 -1.60
C MET A 87 -8.42 -17.56 -2.13
N LEU A 88 -9.13 -16.86 -3.01
CA LEU A 88 -10.36 -17.39 -3.61
C LEU A 88 -10.06 -18.55 -4.55
N ASP A 89 -9.01 -18.45 -5.36
CA ASP A 89 -8.61 -19.52 -6.25
C ASP A 89 -8.21 -20.78 -5.48
N ASN A 90 -7.44 -20.62 -4.40
CA ASN A 90 -7.03 -21.73 -3.56
C ASN A 90 -8.24 -22.40 -2.88
N ARG A 91 -9.20 -21.60 -2.43
CA ARG A 91 -10.43 -22.12 -1.83
C ARG A 91 -11.25 -22.92 -2.84
N HIS A 92 -11.35 -22.40 -4.06
CA HIS A 92 -12.04 -23.07 -5.14
C HIS A 92 -11.38 -24.40 -5.51
N ALA A 93 -10.05 -24.42 -5.61
CA ALA A 93 -9.28 -25.63 -5.90
C ALA A 93 -9.48 -26.69 -4.82
N ARG A 94 -9.54 -26.30 -3.54
CA ARG A 94 -9.80 -27.22 -2.44
C ARG A 94 -11.18 -27.85 -2.55
N ARG A 95 -12.19 -27.07 -2.92
CA ARG A 95 -13.56 -27.58 -3.10
C ARG A 95 -13.61 -28.64 -4.19
N ILE A 96 -12.92 -28.39 -5.30
CA ILE A 96 -12.87 -29.34 -6.41
C ILE A 96 -12.20 -30.66 -5.97
N GLN A 97 -11.12 -30.57 -5.19
CA GLN A 97 -10.42 -31.76 -4.70
C GLN A 97 -11.24 -32.56 -3.68
N GLN A 98 -12.05 -31.88 -2.89
CA GLN A 98 -12.87 -32.52 -1.86
C GLN A 98 -14.20 -33.04 -2.38
N GLY A 99 -14.64 -32.48 -3.51
CA GLY A 99 -15.88 -32.88 -4.14
C GLY A 99 -15.70 -34.07 -5.04
#